data_cb0bba2991207900662ba104f7d8a21b
#
_entry.id   cb0bba2991207900662ba104f7d8a21b
#
_cell.length_a   1.000
_cell.length_b   1.000
_cell.length_c   1.000
_cell.angle_alpha   90.00
_cell.angle_beta   90.00
_cell.angle_gamma   90.00
#
_symmetry.space_group_name_H-M   'P 1'
#
loop_
_entity.id
_entity.type
_entity.pdbx_description
1 polymer ?
#
loop_
_entity_poly.entity_id
_entity_poly.type
_entity_poly.pdbx_seq_one_letter_code
_entity_poly.pdbx_strand_id
1 'polypeptide(L)'
;EWDKKRLFDLKSATGWVNLAGLFWLNPGENGFGKDSSNSIIFNHPNFPAFLGKFIVSDKEVKWVTSPGNQVNLRDRKIDEIVVFHVDSSTNPSLSFSTFKWSIIKRESKIGVRFRDLNHPALTALTHINRYDANQRWKINAKLETSLFSTVAITNVLGQTTQQSSPGKLVFEVNQKTYKLDVIDEGPGDMFVIFGDKTNGDETYHTGRFMYVKRPDENGNTIIDFNKSFNPPCAF
;
A
#
# COMPACT_ATOMS: atom_id res chain seq x y z
N GLU A 1 -16.84 -13.40 5.83
CA GLU A 1 -15.79 -13.07 6.82
C GLU A 1 -14.59 -12.39 6.16
N TRP A 2 -14.04 -12.94 5.09
CA TRP A 2 -12.91 -12.36 4.35
C TRP A 2 -13.22 -10.94 3.84
N ASP A 3 -14.40 -10.70 3.28
CA ASP A 3 -14.83 -9.39 2.77
C ASP A 3 -14.91 -8.33 3.88
N LYS A 4 -15.49 -8.71 5.02
CA LYS A 4 -15.59 -7.82 6.18
C LYS A 4 -14.20 -7.40 6.65
N LYS A 5 -13.27 -8.37 6.71
CA LYS A 5 -11.87 -8.09 7.05
C LYS A 5 -11.23 -7.17 6.02
N ARG A 6 -11.40 -7.44 4.72
CA ARG A 6 -10.84 -6.62 3.64
C ARG A 6 -11.34 -5.18 3.70
N LEU A 7 -12.65 -4.98 3.88
CA LEU A 7 -13.25 -3.65 4.01
C LEU A 7 -12.72 -2.93 5.26
N PHE A 8 -12.63 -3.64 6.38
CA PHE A 8 -12.05 -3.11 7.61
C PHE A 8 -10.59 -2.67 7.42
N ASP A 9 -9.74 -3.49 6.80
CA ASP A 9 -8.34 -3.19 6.54
C ASP A 9 -8.18 -1.96 5.63
N LEU A 10 -8.99 -1.85 4.58
CA LEU A 10 -9.00 -0.69 3.68
C LEU A 10 -9.37 0.62 4.38
N LYS A 11 -10.31 0.57 5.34
CA LYS A 11 -10.81 1.72 6.11
C LYS A 11 -10.03 1.99 7.40
N SER A 12 -9.09 1.13 7.76
CA SER A 12 -8.30 1.29 8.99
C SER A 12 -7.47 2.58 8.98
N ALA A 13 -7.00 3.02 10.15
CA ALA A 13 -6.17 4.22 10.27
C ALA A 13 -4.86 4.15 9.46
N THR A 14 -4.44 2.96 9.05
CA THR A 14 -3.30 2.72 8.16
C THR A 14 -3.73 2.25 6.77
N GLY A 15 -5.04 2.19 6.51
CA GLY A 15 -5.63 1.75 5.26
C GLY A 15 -5.40 2.69 4.08
N TRP A 16 -6.08 2.42 2.98
CA TRP A 16 -5.88 3.17 1.73
C TRP A 16 -6.98 4.19 1.45
N VAL A 17 -8.18 3.98 1.98
CA VAL A 17 -9.36 4.83 1.71
C VAL A 17 -9.23 6.22 2.33
N ASN A 18 -8.43 6.36 3.37
CA ASN A 18 -8.14 7.63 4.03
C ASN A 18 -6.89 8.35 3.52
N LEU A 19 -6.28 7.88 2.42
CA LEU A 19 -5.14 8.57 1.81
C LEU A 19 -5.59 9.92 1.25
N ALA A 20 -5.01 11.00 1.77
CA ALA A 20 -5.29 12.37 1.35
C ALA A 20 -4.15 12.96 0.50
N GLY A 21 -2.98 12.31 0.46
CA GLY A 21 -1.88 12.74 -0.39
C GLY A 21 -0.59 11.94 -0.23
N LEU A 22 0.24 12.06 -1.26
CA LEU A 22 1.62 11.61 -1.27
C LEU A 22 2.47 12.77 -1.82
N PHE A 23 3.31 13.32 -0.98
CA PHE A 23 4.12 14.48 -1.31
C PHE A 23 5.60 14.10 -1.26
N TRP A 24 6.31 14.30 -2.37
CA TRP A 24 7.75 14.06 -2.42
C TRP A 24 8.50 15.22 -1.79
N LEU A 25 9.52 14.89 -1.00
CA LEU A 25 10.37 15.86 -0.34
C LEU A 25 11.60 16.18 -1.19
N ASN A 26 11.98 17.46 -1.22
CA ASN A 26 13.26 17.91 -1.77
C ASN A 26 14.32 17.99 -0.66
N PRO A 27 15.62 17.90 -0.99
CA PRO A 27 16.68 18.20 -0.03
C PRO A 27 16.49 19.59 0.61
N GLY A 28 16.81 19.72 1.90
CA GLY A 28 16.64 20.96 2.65
C GLY A 28 15.23 21.11 3.23
N GLU A 29 14.74 22.35 3.33
CA GLU A 29 13.48 22.68 3.99
C GLU A 29 12.28 22.52 3.05
N ASN A 30 11.23 21.87 3.56
CA ASN A 30 9.95 21.68 2.89
C ASN A 30 8.83 22.11 3.84
N GLY A 31 8.31 23.33 3.66
CA GLY A 31 7.18 23.86 4.41
C GLY A 31 5.90 23.06 4.13
N PHE A 32 5.07 22.87 5.15
CA PHE A 32 3.82 22.12 5.06
C PHE A 32 2.66 22.87 5.69
N GLY A 33 1.62 23.14 4.91
CA GLY A 33 0.45 23.89 5.32
C GLY A 33 -0.50 24.13 4.15
N LYS A 34 -1.57 24.92 4.37
CA LYS A 34 -2.49 25.29 3.29
C LYS A 34 -2.10 26.56 2.52
N ASP A 35 -1.19 27.37 3.08
CA ASP A 35 -0.72 28.57 2.40
C ASP A 35 0.11 28.22 1.16
N SER A 36 -0.05 29.01 0.10
CA SER A 36 0.60 28.75 -1.20
C SER A 36 2.12 28.93 -1.18
N SER A 37 2.68 29.55 -0.16
CA SER A 37 4.14 29.69 0.01
C SER A 37 4.80 28.41 0.56
N ASN A 38 4.03 27.43 1.02
CA ASN A 38 4.60 26.15 1.43
C ASN A 38 5.05 25.31 0.22
N SER A 39 6.11 24.53 0.41
CA SER A 39 6.54 23.51 -0.58
C SER A 39 5.53 22.38 -0.74
N ILE A 40 4.85 22.03 0.34
CA ILE A 40 3.78 21.04 0.38
C ILE A 40 2.49 21.74 0.78
N ILE A 41 1.59 21.87 -0.18
CA ILE A 41 0.31 22.55 -0.01
C ILE A 41 -0.78 21.50 0.18
N PHE A 42 -1.45 21.53 1.34
CA PHE A 42 -2.64 20.74 1.58
C PHE A 42 -3.85 21.67 1.78
N ASN A 43 -4.62 21.85 0.72
CA ASN A 43 -5.76 22.77 0.70
C ASN A 43 -6.99 22.12 1.34
N HIS A 44 -7.11 22.22 2.68
CA HIS A 44 -8.24 21.76 3.44
C HIS A 44 -8.72 22.85 4.42
N PRO A 45 -10.04 23.06 4.60
CA PRO A 45 -10.56 24.15 5.45
C PRO A 45 -10.00 24.15 6.87
N ASN A 46 -9.88 22.98 7.47
CA ASN A 46 -9.42 22.79 8.86
C ASN A 46 -7.89 22.60 8.98
N PHE A 47 -7.13 22.88 7.93
CA PHE A 47 -5.67 22.77 7.96
C PHE A 47 -5.03 24.15 8.16
N PRO A 48 -4.00 24.31 8.99
CA PRO A 48 -3.36 25.60 9.24
C PRO A 48 -2.60 26.11 8.01
N ALA A 49 -2.44 27.43 7.92
CA ALA A 49 -1.63 28.07 6.88
C ALA A 49 -0.20 27.47 6.87
N PHE A 50 0.39 27.33 8.06
CA PHE A 50 1.72 26.79 8.28
C PHE A 50 1.66 25.80 9.45
N LEU A 51 1.63 24.50 9.18
CA LEU A 51 1.64 23.47 10.23
C LEU A 51 3.04 23.23 10.77
N GLY A 52 4.03 23.23 9.89
CA GLY A 52 5.42 22.96 10.21
C GLY A 52 6.26 22.76 8.96
N LYS A 53 7.44 22.17 9.13
CA LYS A 53 8.33 21.86 8.00
C LYS A 53 9.07 20.54 8.19
N PHE A 54 9.39 19.90 7.09
CA PHE A 54 10.33 18.80 7.02
C PHE A 54 11.71 19.35 6.62
N ILE A 55 12.75 18.94 7.31
CA ILE A 55 14.15 19.24 6.98
C ILE A 55 14.80 17.93 6.55
N VAL A 56 15.16 17.86 5.27
CA VAL A 56 15.72 16.65 4.64
C VAL A 56 17.24 16.79 4.51
N SER A 57 17.96 15.87 5.10
CA SER A 57 19.39 15.67 4.92
C SER A 57 19.70 14.33 4.24
N ASP A 58 20.96 14.01 4.01
CA ASP A 58 21.36 12.76 3.36
C ASP A 58 20.93 11.50 4.14
N LYS A 59 20.85 11.59 5.47
CA LYS A 59 20.58 10.44 6.33
C LYS A 59 19.22 10.45 7.02
N GLU A 60 18.61 11.62 7.17
CA GLU A 60 17.40 11.74 7.98
C GLU A 60 16.44 12.80 7.45
N VAL A 61 15.19 12.67 7.91
CA VAL A 61 14.18 13.72 7.81
C VAL A 61 13.76 14.10 9.22
N LYS A 62 13.91 15.39 9.55
CA LYS A 62 13.43 15.99 10.79
C LYS A 62 12.12 16.72 10.52
N TRP A 63 11.16 16.60 11.43
CA TRP A 63 9.96 17.44 11.51
C TRP A 63 10.17 18.55 12.51
N VAL A 64 9.73 19.78 12.19
CA VAL A 64 9.67 20.93 13.09
C VAL A 64 8.28 21.54 13.01
N THR A 65 7.60 21.61 14.16
CA THR A 65 6.23 22.17 14.27
C THR A 65 6.29 23.70 14.29
N SER A 66 5.43 24.37 13.50
CA SER A 66 5.31 25.82 13.55
C SER A 66 4.67 26.30 14.85
N PRO A 67 5.09 27.44 15.41
CA PRO A 67 4.52 28.01 16.64
C PRO A 67 2.98 28.09 16.58
N GLY A 68 2.34 27.82 17.71
CA GLY A 68 0.88 27.87 17.82
C GLY A 68 0.14 26.59 17.40
N ASN A 69 0.81 25.64 16.74
CA ASN A 69 0.24 24.34 16.40
C ASN A 69 0.57 23.25 17.44
N GLN A 70 -0.24 22.21 17.45
CA GLN A 70 -0.02 21.04 18.29
C GLN A 70 0.03 19.78 17.44
N VAL A 71 1.24 19.39 17.04
CA VAL A 71 1.50 18.10 16.37
C VAL A 71 1.85 17.06 17.43
N ASN A 72 1.35 15.85 17.29
CA ASN A 72 1.53 14.79 18.27
C ASN A 72 2.21 13.55 17.67
N LEU A 73 3.04 12.91 18.49
CA LEU A 73 3.46 11.54 18.33
C LEU A 73 2.69 10.70 19.37
N ARG A 74 1.70 9.93 18.92
CA ARG A 74 0.68 9.33 19.79
C ARG A 74 0.01 10.44 20.62
N ASP A 75 0.11 10.40 21.95
CA ASP A 75 -0.51 11.39 22.86
C ASP A 75 0.47 12.48 23.33
N ARG A 76 1.70 12.48 22.80
CA ARG A 76 2.74 13.44 23.19
C ARG A 76 2.87 14.54 22.17
N LYS A 77 2.77 15.81 22.61
CA LYS A 77 3.08 16.99 21.79
C LYS A 77 4.55 16.99 21.39
N ILE A 78 4.80 17.33 20.11
CA ILE A 78 6.13 17.36 19.50
C ILE A 78 6.38 18.73 18.90
N ASP A 79 7.45 19.38 19.33
CA ASP A 79 7.95 20.61 18.72
C ASP A 79 8.95 20.27 17.60
N GLU A 80 9.86 19.29 17.83
CA GLU A 80 10.71 18.72 16.77
C GLU A 80 11.00 17.22 17.03
N ILE A 81 11.23 16.47 15.96
CA ILE A 81 11.57 15.06 16.01
C ILE A 81 12.15 14.57 14.68
N VAL A 82 13.08 13.58 14.73
CA VAL A 82 13.48 12.83 13.54
C VAL A 82 12.37 11.83 13.17
N VAL A 83 11.81 11.97 11.98
CA VAL A 83 10.68 11.15 11.47
C VAL A 83 11.12 10.08 10.47
N PHE A 84 12.37 10.11 10.05
CA PHE A 84 13.01 9.10 9.21
C PHE A 84 14.52 9.13 9.40
N HIS A 85 15.13 7.96 9.47
CA HIS A 85 16.59 7.81 9.41
C HIS A 85 16.93 6.57 8.57
N VAL A 86 18.00 6.64 7.76
CA VAL A 86 18.36 5.55 6.82
C VAL A 86 18.65 4.22 7.51
N ASP A 87 19.14 4.26 8.75
CA ASP A 87 19.47 3.07 9.56
C ASP A 87 18.31 2.61 10.46
N SER A 88 17.15 3.30 10.43
CA SER A 88 15.99 2.93 11.24
C SER A 88 15.06 1.99 10.49
N SER A 89 14.66 0.90 11.14
CA SER A 89 13.64 -0.01 10.62
C SER A 89 12.21 0.50 10.79
N THR A 90 11.99 1.56 11.60
CA THR A 90 10.67 2.11 11.89
C THR A 90 10.66 3.61 11.81
N ASN A 91 9.62 4.15 11.19
CA ASN A 91 9.40 5.60 11.11
C ASN A 91 8.19 5.99 11.97
N PRO A 92 8.32 7.01 12.84
CA PRO A 92 7.21 7.49 13.63
C PRO A 92 6.13 8.09 12.73
N SER A 93 4.88 7.96 13.16
CA SER A 93 3.74 8.60 12.51
C SER A 93 3.25 9.75 13.37
N LEU A 94 3.21 10.94 12.78
CA LEU A 94 2.73 12.14 13.46
C LEU A 94 1.27 12.41 13.13
N SER A 95 0.60 13.19 13.99
CA SER A 95 -0.80 13.56 13.81
C SER A 95 -1.06 15.02 14.19
N PHE A 96 -2.07 15.59 13.51
CA PHE A 96 -2.66 16.89 13.80
C PHE A 96 -4.16 16.82 13.55
N SER A 97 -4.97 17.01 14.58
CA SER A 97 -6.44 16.81 14.48
C SER A 97 -6.76 15.42 13.93
N THR A 98 -7.53 15.34 12.84
CA THR A 98 -7.86 14.09 12.14
C THR A 98 -6.80 13.63 11.13
N PHE A 99 -5.78 14.43 10.91
CA PHE A 99 -4.73 14.15 9.94
C PHE A 99 -3.59 13.35 10.56
N LYS A 100 -3.03 12.45 9.75
CA LYS A 100 -1.91 11.60 10.15
C LYS A 100 -0.93 11.44 9.00
N TRP A 101 0.37 11.45 9.28
CA TRP A 101 1.38 11.24 8.25
C TRP A 101 2.58 10.44 8.75
N SER A 102 3.24 9.81 7.79
CA SER A 102 4.49 9.10 7.98
C SER A 102 5.39 9.29 6.77
N ILE A 103 6.69 9.14 6.98
CA ILE A 103 7.64 9.16 5.88
C ILE A 103 7.68 7.78 5.22
N ILE A 104 7.73 7.80 3.89
CA ILE A 104 8.00 6.61 3.09
C ILE A 104 9.24 6.85 2.23
N LYS A 105 9.97 5.78 1.96
CA LYS A 105 11.06 5.78 0.98
C LYS A 105 10.68 4.86 -0.17
N ARG A 106 10.87 5.33 -1.40
CA ARG A 106 10.74 4.51 -2.61
C ARG A 106 11.97 4.77 -3.47
N GLU A 107 12.80 3.74 -3.62
CA GLU A 107 14.11 3.86 -4.29
C GLU A 107 14.94 5.00 -3.67
N SER A 108 15.27 6.03 -4.47
CA SER A 108 16.01 7.21 -4.02
C SER A 108 15.12 8.33 -3.50
N LYS A 109 13.77 8.24 -3.64
CA LYS A 109 12.84 9.30 -3.25
C LYS A 109 12.30 9.10 -1.85
N ILE A 110 12.24 10.18 -1.10
CA ILE A 110 11.60 10.24 0.22
C ILE A 110 10.33 11.06 0.08
N GLY A 111 9.23 10.60 0.68
CA GLY A 111 7.95 11.29 0.60
C GLY A 111 7.13 11.19 1.88
N VAL A 112 6.15 12.06 1.99
CA VAL A 112 5.17 12.10 3.07
C VAL A 112 3.89 11.41 2.60
N ARG A 113 3.55 10.30 3.22
CA ARG A 113 2.23 9.67 3.07
C ARG A 113 1.28 10.30 4.07
N PHE A 114 0.31 11.04 3.55
CA PHE A 114 -0.61 11.83 4.33
C PHE A 114 -2.02 11.23 4.29
N ARG A 115 -2.70 11.21 5.42
CA ARG A 115 -4.02 10.61 5.63
C ARG A 115 -4.95 11.58 6.32
N ASP A 116 -6.23 11.52 5.97
CA ASP A 116 -7.31 12.13 6.73
C ASP A 116 -8.19 11.01 7.32
N LEU A 117 -8.19 10.88 8.64
CA LEU A 117 -8.97 9.85 9.34
C LEU A 117 -10.49 10.15 9.33
N ASN A 118 -10.88 11.33 8.86
CA ASN A 118 -12.28 11.73 8.58
C ASN A 118 -12.56 11.86 7.08
N HIS A 119 -11.72 11.25 6.23
CA HIS A 119 -11.91 11.33 4.78
C HIS A 119 -13.33 10.85 4.38
N PRO A 120 -14.08 11.61 3.55
CA PRO A 120 -15.47 11.25 3.17
C PRO A 120 -15.61 9.85 2.58
N ALA A 121 -14.60 9.36 1.86
CA ALA A 121 -14.59 8.01 1.30
C ALA A 121 -14.70 6.90 2.36
N LEU A 122 -14.30 7.16 3.62
CA LEU A 122 -14.47 6.20 4.73
C LEU A 122 -15.95 5.91 5.02
N THR A 123 -16.83 6.88 4.84
CA THR A 123 -18.27 6.70 4.98
C THR A 123 -18.89 6.20 3.68
N ALA A 124 -18.44 6.70 2.53
CA ALA A 124 -18.97 6.32 1.22
C ALA A 124 -18.70 4.86 0.85
N LEU A 125 -17.54 4.31 1.21
CA LEU A 125 -17.20 2.91 0.95
C LEU A 125 -17.93 2.00 1.95
N THR A 126 -19.11 1.50 1.58
CA THR A 126 -19.93 0.60 2.40
C THR A 126 -19.70 -0.87 2.11
N HIS A 127 -19.28 -1.21 0.89
CA HIS A 127 -19.02 -2.58 0.43
C HIS A 127 -17.98 -2.58 -0.71
N ILE A 128 -17.46 -3.74 -1.00
CA ILE A 128 -16.58 -3.99 -2.15
C ILE A 128 -17.36 -4.85 -3.15
N ASN A 129 -17.52 -4.36 -4.37
CA ASN A 129 -18.15 -5.13 -5.44
C ASN A 129 -17.31 -6.37 -5.75
N ARG A 130 -17.96 -7.51 -5.90
CA ARG A 130 -17.33 -8.79 -6.22
C ARG A 130 -18.33 -9.75 -6.84
N TYR A 131 -17.83 -10.75 -7.52
CA TYR A 131 -18.64 -11.86 -7.98
C TYR A 131 -19.08 -12.77 -6.82
N ASP A 132 -20.18 -13.47 -6.99
CA ASP A 132 -20.63 -14.47 -6.04
C ASP A 132 -19.58 -15.58 -5.87
N ALA A 133 -19.34 -15.94 -4.62
CA ALA A 133 -18.39 -17.00 -4.32
C ALA A 133 -18.88 -18.36 -4.87
N ASN A 134 -18.00 -19.05 -5.59
CA ASN A 134 -18.31 -20.33 -6.19
C ASN A 134 -17.16 -21.32 -5.97
N GLN A 135 -17.51 -22.52 -5.50
CA GLN A 135 -16.53 -23.57 -5.19
C GLN A 135 -15.67 -23.99 -6.39
N ARG A 136 -16.17 -23.86 -7.62
CA ARG A 136 -15.40 -24.12 -8.85
C ARG A 136 -14.15 -23.23 -9.00
N TRP A 137 -14.11 -22.08 -8.32
CA TRP A 137 -13.00 -21.15 -8.33
C TRP A 137 -12.00 -21.37 -7.19
N LYS A 138 -12.16 -22.47 -6.46
CA LYS A 138 -11.18 -22.96 -5.49
C LYS A 138 -10.48 -24.17 -6.10
N ILE A 139 -9.27 -23.97 -6.61
CA ILE A 139 -8.61 -24.87 -7.56
C ILE A 139 -7.32 -25.41 -6.94
N ASN A 140 -7.13 -26.73 -7.04
CA ASN A 140 -5.86 -27.34 -6.67
C ASN A 140 -4.76 -26.89 -7.64
N ALA A 141 -3.61 -26.56 -7.10
CA ALA A 141 -2.45 -26.13 -7.86
C ALA A 141 -1.19 -26.78 -7.32
N LYS A 142 -0.17 -26.86 -8.14
CA LYS A 142 1.15 -27.33 -7.78
C LYS A 142 2.19 -26.23 -8.04
N LEU A 143 3.09 -26.00 -7.08
CA LEU A 143 4.22 -25.11 -7.28
C LEU A 143 5.31 -25.84 -8.08
N GLU A 144 5.58 -25.39 -9.29
CA GLU A 144 6.78 -25.71 -10.02
C GLU A 144 7.89 -24.76 -9.56
N THR A 145 8.79 -25.24 -8.73
CA THR A 145 9.88 -24.46 -8.16
C THR A 145 10.92 -24.07 -9.21
N SER A 146 11.45 -22.86 -9.10
CA SER A 146 12.58 -22.40 -9.90
C SER A 146 13.60 -21.73 -8.97
N LEU A 147 14.81 -22.27 -8.94
CA LEU A 147 15.89 -21.69 -8.14
C LEU A 147 16.32 -20.34 -8.71
N PHE A 148 16.49 -19.35 -7.84
CA PHE A 148 16.98 -18.01 -8.19
C PHE A 148 16.11 -17.26 -9.22
N SER A 149 14.82 -17.59 -9.30
CA SER A 149 13.93 -16.88 -10.22
C SER A 149 13.46 -15.55 -9.63
N THR A 150 13.27 -14.59 -10.51
CA THR A 150 12.67 -13.31 -10.21
C THR A 150 11.52 -13.04 -11.17
N VAL A 151 10.57 -12.24 -10.72
CA VAL A 151 9.47 -11.73 -11.56
C VAL A 151 9.61 -10.23 -11.67
N ALA A 152 9.63 -9.74 -12.91
CA ALA A 152 9.64 -8.31 -13.20
C ALA A 152 8.23 -7.74 -13.00
N ILE A 153 8.08 -6.79 -12.06
CA ILE A 153 6.79 -6.12 -11.79
C ILE A 153 6.92 -4.65 -12.13
N THR A 154 6.09 -4.21 -13.05
CA THR A 154 5.99 -2.80 -13.43
C THR A 154 4.85 -2.15 -12.66
N ASN A 155 5.15 -1.10 -11.90
CA ASN A 155 4.16 -0.32 -11.17
C ASN A 155 3.43 0.68 -12.10
N VAL A 156 2.39 1.35 -11.57
CA VAL A 156 1.58 2.33 -12.32
C VAL A 156 2.37 3.56 -12.79
N LEU A 157 3.59 3.77 -12.31
CA LEU A 157 4.50 4.83 -12.74
C LEU A 157 5.47 4.37 -13.84
N GLY A 158 5.31 3.13 -14.35
CA GLY A 158 6.19 2.55 -15.37
C GLY A 158 7.53 2.04 -14.84
N GLN A 159 7.75 2.03 -13.52
CA GLN A 159 8.99 1.53 -12.92
C GLN A 159 8.91 0.01 -12.76
N THR A 160 9.94 -0.69 -13.20
CA THR A 160 10.04 -2.15 -13.10
C THR A 160 11.02 -2.54 -12.02
N THR A 161 10.57 -3.39 -11.09
CA THR A 161 11.41 -3.98 -10.04
C THR A 161 11.41 -5.50 -10.15
N GLN A 162 12.56 -6.11 -9.83
CA GLN A 162 12.66 -7.57 -9.75
C GLN A 162 12.27 -8.03 -8.34
N GLN A 163 11.29 -8.93 -8.28
CA GLN A 163 10.80 -9.51 -7.03
C GLN A 163 11.22 -10.98 -6.95
N SER A 164 11.60 -11.43 -5.75
CA SER A 164 11.93 -12.85 -5.53
C SER A 164 10.74 -13.74 -5.83
N SER A 165 10.94 -14.83 -6.54
CA SER A 165 9.91 -15.79 -6.90
C SER A 165 10.36 -17.21 -6.55
N PRO A 166 9.55 -18.03 -5.87
CA PRO A 166 9.82 -19.44 -5.67
C PRO A 166 9.51 -20.28 -6.92
N GLY A 167 8.83 -19.71 -7.93
CA GLY A 167 8.44 -20.42 -9.14
C GLY A 167 7.06 -20.02 -9.66
N LYS A 168 6.36 -21.01 -10.25
CA LYS A 168 5.03 -20.81 -10.84
C LYS A 168 4.01 -21.78 -10.25
N LEU A 169 2.81 -21.30 -9.96
CA LEU A 169 1.65 -22.15 -9.66
C LEU A 169 1.07 -22.68 -10.96
N VAL A 170 1.02 -24.01 -11.07
CA VAL A 170 0.43 -24.73 -12.22
C VAL A 170 -0.89 -25.31 -11.79
N PHE A 171 -1.94 -25.11 -12.56
CA PHE A 171 -3.29 -25.57 -12.30
C PHE A 171 -4.09 -25.75 -13.60
N GLU A 172 -5.21 -26.47 -13.51
CA GLU A 172 -6.07 -26.73 -14.66
C GLU A 172 -7.46 -26.13 -14.47
N VAL A 173 -7.98 -25.53 -15.55
CA VAL A 173 -9.37 -25.08 -15.66
C VAL A 173 -9.91 -25.49 -17.02
N ASN A 174 -11.03 -26.20 -17.05
CA ASN A 174 -11.67 -26.68 -18.27
C ASN A 174 -10.68 -27.43 -19.20
N GLN A 175 -9.90 -28.36 -18.67
CA GLN A 175 -8.89 -29.16 -19.38
C GLN A 175 -7.75 -28.33 -20.02
N LYS A 176 -7.56 -27.10 -19.56
CA LYS A 176 -6.43 -26.25 -19.97
C LYS A 176 -5.53 -25.97 -18.78
N THR A 177 -4.24 -26.15 -18.99
CA THR A 177 -3.22 -25.84 -18.00
C THR A 177 -2.88 -24.35 -18.05
N TYR A 178 -2.81 -23.76 -16.86
CA TYR A 178 -2.42 -22.36 -16.64
C TYR A 178 -1.25 -22.28 -15.67
N LYS A 179 -0.46 -21.21 -15.79
CA LYS A 179 0.67 -20.92 -14.92
C LYS A 179 0.58 -19.48 -14.42
N LEU A 180 0.75 -19.27 -13.12
CA LEU A 180 0.84 -17.95 -12.51
C LEU A 180 2.17 -17.79 -11.81
N ASP A 181 2.84 -16.67 -12.05
CA ASP A 181 4.04 -16.31 -11.31
C ASP A 181 3.70 -16.00 -9.86
N VAL A 182 4.59 -16.40 -8.97
CA VAL A 182 4.44 -16.22 -7.52
C VAL A 182 5.54 -15.29 -7.02
N ILE A 183 5.19 -14.39 -6.13
CA ILE A 183 6.10 -13.46 -5.47
C ILE A 183 6.25 -13.89 -4.01
N ASP A 184 7.50 -13.97 -3.56
CA ASP A 184 7.82 -14.25 -2.16
C ASP A 184 8.10 -12.94 -1.41
N GLU A 185 7.12 -12.51 -0.62
CA GLU A 185 7.22 -11.29 0.22
C GLU A 185 7.73 -11.60 1.65
N GLY A 186 8.18 -12.81 1.93
CA GLY A 186 8.66 -13.22 3.26
C GLY A 186 7.83 -14.34 3.90
N PRO A 187 7.78 -14.48 5.21
CA PRO A 187 7.30 -15.69 5.89
C PRO A 187 5.79 -15.97 5.80
N GLY A 188 5.00 -15.10 5.20
CA GLY A 188 3.55 -15.24 5.03
C GLY A 188 3.12 -16.08 3.83
N ASP A 189 1.86 -15.90 3.44
CA ASP A 189 1.30 -16.43 2.20
C ASP A 189 2.03 -15.83 0.99
N MET A 190 2.08 -16.57 -0.10
CA MET A 190 2.69 -16.13 -1.36
C MET A 190 1.77 -15.14 -2.06
N PHE A 191 2.34 -14.10 -2.66
CA PHE A 191 1.60 -13.09 -3.39
C PHE A 191 1.53 -13.41 -4.88
N VAL A 192 0.37 -13.20 -5.48
CA VAL A 192 0.12 -13.43 -6.92
C VAL A 192 -0.57 -12.22 -7.51
N ILE A 193 -0.03 -11.77 -8.64
CA ILE A 193 -0.67 -10.76 -9.52
C ILE A 193 -1.09 -11.47 -10.79
N PHE A 194 -2.34 -11.31 -11.19
CA PHE A 194 -2.85 -11.92 -12.42
C PHE A 194 -3.83 -11.00 -13.15
N GLY A 195 -3.95 -11.22 -14.44
CA GLY A 195 -4.95 -10.60 -15.29
C GLY A 195 -5.78 -11.63 -16.01
N ASP A 196 -7.02 -11.28 -16.33
CA ASP A 196 -7.91 -12.05 -17.20
C ASP A 196 -8.77 -11.10 -18.07
N LYS A 197 -9.72 -11.66 -18.79
CA LYS A 197 -10.56 -10.90 -19.75
C LYS A 197 -11.48 -9.86 -19.09
N THR A 198 -11.61 -9.86 -17.76
CA THR A 198 -12.42 -8.87 -17.02
C THR A 198 -11.64 -7.59 -16.73
N ASN A 199 -10.31 -7.59 -16.93
CA ASN A 199 -9.46 -6.44 -16.69
C ASN A 199 -9.78 -5.27 -17.62
N GLY A 200 -10.00 -4.10 -17.02
CA GLY A 200 -10.32 -2.87 -17.76
C GLY A 200 -11.80 -2.69 -18.09
N ASP A 201 -12.61 -3.71 -17.87
CA ASP A 201 -14.07 -3.70 -18.05
C ASP A 201 -14.76 -3.86 -16.67
N GLU A 202 -14.74 -5.04 -16.10
CA GLU A 202 -15.40 -5.35 -14.84
C GLU A 202 -14.44 -5.27 -13.62
N THR A 203 -13.13 -5.43 -13.85
CA THR A 203 -12.11 -5.39 -12.79
C THR A 203 -11.01 -4.39 -13.11
N TYR A 204 -10.16 -4.11 -12.13
CA TYR A 204 -9.09 -3.12 -12.26
C TYR A 204 -8.15 -3.44 -13.45
N HIS A 205 -7.85 -2.43 -14.26
CA HIS A 205 -7.18 -2.60 -15.56
C HIS A 205 -5.78 -3.21 -15.50
N THR A 206 -5.01 -2.99 -14.40
CA THR A 206 -3.64 -3.50 -14.28
C THR A 206 -3.56 -4.92 -13.72
N GLY A 207 -4.69 -5.52 -13.35
CA GLY A 207 -4.75 -6.86 -12.77
C GLY A 207 -5.38 -6.90 -11.38
N ARG A 208 -5.53 -8.11 -10.89
CA ARG A 208 -6.01 -8.42 -9.54
C ARG A 208 -4.92 -9.10 -8.73
N PHE A 209 -5.06 -8.99 -7.43
CA PHE A 209 -4.15 -9.55 -6.44
C PHE A 209 -4.82 -10.69 -5.71
N MET A 210 -4.04 -11.66 -5.25
CA MET A 210 -4.45 -12.65 -4.28
C MET A 210 -3.27 -13.13 -3.45
N TYR A 211 -3.56 -13.70 -2.29
CA TYR A 211 -2.60 -14.44 -1.47
C TYR A 211 -2.93 -15.92 -1.53
N VAL A 212 -1.90 -16.74 -1.72
CA VAL A 212 -1.98 -18.20 -1.80
C VAL A 212 -1.11 -18.80 -0.71
N LYS A 213 -1.64 -19.73 0.06
CA LYS A 213 -0.88 -20.41 1.11
C LYS A 213 0.35 -21.11 0.51
N ARG A 214 1.43 -21.14 1.29
CA ARG A 214 2.61 -21.91 0.89
C ARG A 214 2.23 -23.36 0.66
N PRO A 215 2.85 -24.01 -0.34
CA PRO A 215 2.55 -25.41 -0.66
C PRO A 215 2.98 -26.34 0.48
N ASP A 216 2.38 -27.52 0.49
CA ASP A 216 2.83 -28.63 1.32
C ASP A 216 4.17 -29.23 0.84
N GLU A 217 4.66 -30.28 1.52
CA GLU A 217 5.93 -30.95 1.21
C GLU A 217 5.96 -31.55 -0.21
N ASN A 218 4.80 -31.81 -0.82
CA ASN A 218 4.66 -32.32 -2.18
C ASN A 218 4.50 -31.21 -3.23
N GLY A 219 4.53 -29.97 -2.80
CA GLY A 219 4.35 -28.80 -3.67
C GLY A 219 2.89 -28.44 -3.94
N ASN A 220 1.92 -29.07 -3.26
CA ASN A 220 0.50 -28.81 -3.50
C ASN A 220 -0.01 -27.63 -2.68
N THR A 221 -0.87 -26.84 -3.28
CA THR A 221 -1.59 -25.74 -2.64
C THR A 221 -2.96 -25.54 -3.29
N ILE A 222 -3.72 -24.57 -2.79
CA ILE A 222 -5.04 -24.22 -3.32
C ILE A 222 -5.05 -22.75 -3.70
N ILE A 223 -5.39 -22.47 -4.94
CA ILE A 223 -5.71 -21.13 -5.41
C ILE A 223 -7.21 -20.88 -5.20
N ASP A 224 -7.56 -19.89 -4.40
CA ASP A 224 -8.95 -19.48 -4.17
C ASP A 224 -9.22 -18.14 -4.86
N PHE A 225 -9.63 -18.19 -6.13
CA PHE A 225 -9.95 -16.99 -6.92
C PHE A 225 -11.12 -16.19 -6.34
N ASN A 226 -11.95 -16.79 -5.47
CA ASN A 226 -12.98 -16.05 -4.74
C ASN A 226 -12.39 -15.01 -3.78
N LYS A 227 -11.11 -15.11 -3.45
CA LYS A 227 -10.38 -14.16 -2.60
C LYS A 227 -9.51 -13.18 -3.39
N SER A 228 -9.70 -13.13 -4.70
CA SER A 228 -9.04 -12.14 -5.55
C SER A 228 -9.58 -10.74 -5.24
N PHE A 229 -8.72 -9.75 -5.31
CA PHE A 229 -9.09 -8.37 -5.02
C PHE A 229 -8.35 -7.38 -5.91
N ASN A 230 -8.96 -6.25 -6.14
CA ASN A 230 -8.31 -5.13 -6.82
C ASN A 230 -7.20 -4.54 -5.93
N PRO A 231 -6.11 -4.01 -6.54
CA PRO A 231 -5.09 -3.28 -5.81
C PRO A 231 -5.70 -2.10 -5.03
N PRO A 232 -5.05 -1.65 -3.95
CA PRO A 232 -5.59 -0.57 -3.12
C PRO A 232 -5.82 0.74 -3.85
N CYS A 233 -5.08 1.00 -4.93
CA CYS A 233 -5.24 2.19 -5.77
C CYS A 233 -6.52 2.19 -6.64
N ALA A 234 -7.33 1.14 -6.56
CA ALA A 234 -8.66 1.07 -7.16
C ALA A 234 -9.76 1.75 -6.30
N PHE A 235 -9.41 2.22 -5.10
CA PHE A 235 -10.34 2.82 -4.14
C PHE A 235 -10.07 4.29 -3.88
#